data_32b77428c4837b3250551c74aa4129e2
#
_entry.id   32b77428c4837b3250551c74aa4129e2
#
_cell.length_a   1.000
_cell.length_b   1.000
_cell.length_c   1.000
_cell.angle_alpha   90.00
_cell.angle_beta   90.00
_cell.angle_gamma   90.00
#
_symmetry.space_group_name_H-M   'P 1'
#
loop_
_entity.id
_entity.type
_entity.pdbx_description
1 polymer ?
#
loop_
_entity_poly.entity_id
_entity_poly.type
_entity_poly.pdbx_seq_one_letter_code
_entity_poly.pdbx_strand_id
1 'polypeptide(L)'
;MASVGSPAARPELLMAVRNERNKPAVFRSLLVIRLLNAWWVLTFFQPDEYFQALEPAWRMAFGEGSGAWITWEWRNQLRSSLHPALFAAVYYLADLIARPLPFARPWLLLAAPKAAQAVFAAAGDWYTWQLAVEIYGADSSVSWFALFMSMFSPFQWYCSTRTFSNSLETTLTIMALNYWPWELLGDAKTEKENPRPAKSILHTPGTLMSLRFSLILAAVAVLLRPTNILIWATVATATLIRPLITRHSVLTAQAVLILIREALLCGALVLSVSLASDRLYFGEWTFPPYRFLYFNLSQALAVFYGRNDWHYYLSQGLPLLSIAYLPFVLIALYRPPSTPSKIRTQTLKTLSWTVYVVIATLSLVSHKEVRFIYPLLPVLHILAAAPLTGFFTSPAPRPTSKSPLPKPRLRHKRLLTSALALHALLSFFLTLLHQPAPLMVLTFLRNSYSRLHPVTSALSVPANSSSEELFAFFLTPCHSTPWRSHLIHPTLRARALTCEPPIHTAPNTPERIGYRDEADRFYDDPQLFLSTELWPTGDTETDSPVVDENASSAPPAAAEDMPRYIVGFEGIEPWLLDFFDGPHGQRFGVRPKRVWQGWNGFFNEDPRRRGKLVVWDTGLHATVS
;
A
#
# COMPACT_ATOMS: atom_id res chain seq x y z
N MET A 1 -45.06 45.54 1.37
CA MET A 1 -43.77 45.87 2.02
C MET A 1 -43.05 44.54 2.29
N ALA A 2 -42.06 44.24 1.52
CA ALA A 2 -41.28 42.99 1.62
C ALA A 2 -40.37 43.05 2.83
N SER A 3 -40.47 42.03 3.71
CA SER A 3 -39.56 41.88 4.86
C SER A 3 -38.14 41.67 4.38
N VAL A 4 -37.25 42.62 4.67
CA VAL A 4 -35.84 42.51 4.45
C VAL A 4 -35.29 41.35 5.27
N GLY A 5 -34.79 40.32 4.58
CA GLY A 5 -34.19 39.14 5.21
C GLY A 5 -33.06 39.49 6.16
N SER A 6 -33.04 38.75 7.26
CA SER A 6 -32.08 38.89 8.37
C SER A 6 -30.63 39.05 7.95
N PRO A 7 -29.88 40.03 8.49
CA PRO A 7 -28.46 40.25 8.17
C PRO A 7 -27.51 39.10 8.53
N ALA A 8 -27.99 38.12 9.28
CA ALA A 8 -27.17 36.98 9.73
C ALA A 8 -26.94 35.89 8.64
N ALA A 9 -27.81 35.79 7.63
CA ALA A 9 -27.67 34.80 6.56
C ALA A 9 -26.55 35.12 5.54
N ARG A 10 -26.16 36.36 5.41
CA ARG A 10 -25.10 36.81 4.45
C ARG A 10 -23.69 36.31 4.80
N PRO A 11 -23.20 36.33 6.06
CA PRO A 11 -21.85 35.86 6.37
C PRO A 11 -21.67 34.35 6.10
N GLU A 12 -22.65 33.51 6.47
CA GLU A 12 -22.57 32.06 6.26
C GLU A 12 -22.58 31.68 4.77
N LEU A 13 -23.40 32.38 3.97
CA LEU A 13 -23.44 32.18 2.52
C LEU A 13 -22.12 32.59 1.85
N LEU A 14 -21.56 33.72 2.27
CA LEU A 14 -20.26 34.21 1.76
C LEU A 14 -19.11 33.26 2.14
N MET A 15 -19.14 32.68 3.33
CA MET A 15 -18.16 31.70 3.77
C MET A 15 -18.31 30.37 3.02
N ALA A 16 -19.53 29.88 2.80
CA ALA A 16 -19.76 28.69 1.99
C ALA A 16 -19.25 28.84 0.56
N VAL A 17 -19.54 29.97 -0.08
CA VAL A 17 -19.04 30.30 -1.43
C VAL A 17 -17.50 30.40 -1.45
N ARG A 18 -16.90 31.01 -0.43
CA ARG A 18 -15.44 31.10 -0.31
C ARG A 18 -14.79 29.72 -0.16
N ASN A 19 -15.39 28.82 0.61
CA ASN A 19 -14.88 27.48 0.81
C ASN A 19 -14.97 26.63 -0.46
N GLU A 20 -16.09 26.69 -1.18
CA GLU A 20 -16.22 26.02 -2.48
C GLU A 20 -15.16 26.54 -3.48
N ARG A 21 -14.91 27.85 -3.51
CA ARG A 21 -13.88 28.45 -4.35
C ARG A 21 -12.46 28.00 -4.00
N ASN A 22 -12.19 27.68 -2.73
CA ASN A 22 -10.85 27.27 -2.26
C ASN A 22 -10.58 25.78 -2.46
N LYS A 23 -11.60 24.93 -2.59
CA LYS A 23 -11.46 23.47 -2.77
C LYS A 23 -10.44 23.08 -3.84
N PRO A 24 -10.48 23.63 -5.08
CA PRO A 24 -9.51 23.27 -6.11
C PRO A 24 -8.07 23.68 -5.77
N ALA A 25 -7.89 24.78 -5.04
CA ALA A 25 -6.57 25.24 -4.61
C ALA A 25 -5.97 24.29 -3.56
N VAL A 26 -6.79 23.84 -2.59
CA VAL A 26 -6.35 22.85 -1.59
C VAL A 26 -5.94 21.54 -2.28
N PHE A 27 -6.77 21.01 -3.19
CA PHE A 27 -6.44 19.78 -3.91
C PHE A 27 -5.14 19.90 -4.70
N ARG A 28 -4.94 21.01 -5.45
CA ARG A 28 -3.69 21.25 -6.19
C ARG A 28 -2.47 21.29 -5.26
N SER A 29 -2.60 21.93 -4.10
CA SER A 29 -1.51 21.96 -3.11
C SER A 29 -1.19 20.57 -2.57
N LEU A 30 -2.20 19.77 -2.26
CA LEU A 30 -2.02 18.37 -1.82
C LEU A 30 -1.36 17.51 -2.91
N LEU A 31 -1.77 17.70 -4.17
CA LEU A 31 -1.17 16.98 -5.29
C LEU A 31 0.32 17.31 -5.42
N VAL A 32 0.70 18.58 -5.37
CA VAL A 32 2.12 18.98 -5.40
C VAL A 32 2.89 18.36 -4.23
N ILE A 33 2.34 18.44 -3.02
CA ILE A 33 2.99 17.87 -1.82
C ILE A 33 3.16 16.35 -1.98
N ARG A 34 2.15 15.61 -2.49
CA ARG A 34 2.25 14.16 -2.66
C ARG A 34 3.15 13.75 -3.83
N LEU A 35 3.25 14.54 -4.88
CA LEU A 35 4.26 14.33 -5.93
C LEU A 35 5.68 14.52 -5.39
N LEU A 36 5.92 15.56 -4.58
CA LEU A 36 7.18 15.74 -3.87
C LEU A 36 7.45 14.58 -2.91
N ASN A 37 6.45 14.13 -2.17
CA ASN A 37 6.55 12.96 -1.29
C ASN A 37 6.93 11.69 -2.06
N ALA A 38 6.30 11.41 -3.20
CA ALA A 38 6.61 10.25 -4.04
C ALA A 38 8.05 10.27 -4.57
N TRP A 39 8.55 11.47 -4.91
CA TRP A 39 9.94 11.66 -5.29
C TRP A 39 10.90 11.47 -4.12
N TRP A 40 10.50 11.89 -2.92
CA TRP A 40 11.30 11.87 -1.70
C TRP A 40 11.48 10.46 -1.12
N VAL A 41 10.53 9.53 -1.33
CA VAL A 41 10.58 8.17 -0.80
C VAL A 41 11.56 7.31 -1.59
N LEU A 42 12.76 7.09 -1.04
CA LEU A 42 13.88 6.38 -1.66
C LEU A 42 14.27 5.10 -0.90
N THR A 43 13.38 4.55 -0.08
CA THR A 43 13.64 3.40 0.77
C THR A 43 12.72 2.23 0.43
N PHE A 44 13.21 1.03 0.65
CA PHE A 44 12.43 -0.20 0.57
C PHE A 44 11.57 -0.33 1.83
N PHE A 45 10.36 -0.86 1.70
CA PHE A 45 9.48 -1.13 2.83
C PHE A 45 8.99 -2.57 2.83
N GLN A 46 8.16 -2.93 1.87
CA GLN A 46 7.52 -4.23 1.78
C GLN A 46 7.65 -4.81 0.37
N PRO A 47 7.89 -6.12 0.25
CA PRO A 47 7.90 -6.83 -1.04
C PRO A 47 6.62 -6.65 -1.84
N ASP A 48 5.47 -6.59 -1.16
CA ASP A 48 4.14 -6.47 -1.77
C ASP A 48 4.01 -5.27 -2.72
N GLU A 49 4.74 -4.16 -2.44
CA GLU A 49 4.79 -2.99 -3.32
C GLU A 49 5.21 -3.35 -4.75
N TYR A 50 6.11 -4.32 -4.86
CA TYR A 50 6.69 -4.74 -6.13
C TYR A 50 6.03 -6.00 -6.65
N PHE A 51 6.05 -7.08 -5.87
CA PHE A 51 5.66 -8.41 -6.31
C PHE A 51 4.14 -8.63 -6.38
N GLN A 52 3.35 -7.85 -5.63
CA GLN A 52 1.88 -7.90 -5.73
C GLN A 52 1.29 -6.82 -6.64
N ALA A 53 2.07 -5.80 -7.04
CA ALA A 53 1.60 -4.70 -7.87
C ALA A 53 2.43 -4.51 -9.14
N LEU A 54 3.72 -4.16 -9.01
CA LEU A 54 4.51 -3.68 -10.13
C LEU A 54 5.03 -4.79 -11.05
N GLU A 55 5.39 -5.96 -10.53
CA GLU A 55 5.85 -7.08 -11.35
C GLU A 55 4.73 -7.67 -12.24
N PRO A 56 3.53 -7.97 -11.70
CA PRO A 56 2.40 -8.35 -12.56
C PRO A 56 2.01 -7.25 -13.55
N ALA A 57 2.05 -5.97 -13.13
CA ALA A 57 1.79 -4.84 -14.02
C ALA A 57 2.81 -4.77 -15.17
N TRP A 58 4.07 -5.03 -14.87
CA TRP A 58 5.15 -5.08 -15.86
C TRP A 58 4.90 -6.20 -16.90
N ARG A 59 4.55 -7.41 -16.41
CA ARG A 59 4.17 -8.53 -17.30
C ARG A 59 2.97 -8.17 -18.20
N MET A 60 1.94 -7.51 -17.64
CA MET A 60 0.78 -7.07 -18.42
C MET A 60 1.15 -6.05 -19.50
N ALA A 61 2.05 -5.10 -19.17
CA ALA A 61 2.42 -4.03 -20.10
C ALA A 61 3.39 -4.48 -21.20
N PHE A 62 4.32 -5.39 -20.88
CA PHE A 62 5.46 -5.73 -21.74
C PHE A 62 5.50 -7.22 -22.17
N GLY A 63 4.50 -8.01 -21.76
CA GLY A 63 4.35 -9.41 -22.16
C GLY A 63 5.07 -10.41 -21.25
N GLU A 64 4.84 -11.70 -21.51
CA GLU A 64 5.39 -12.80 -20.69
C GLU A 64 6.91 -12.88 -20.71
N GLY A 65 7.53 -12.62 -21.85
CA GLY A 65 8.99 -12.60 -22.01
C GLY A 65 9.69 -11.40 -21.35
N SER A 66 8.96 -10.54 -20.65
CA SER A 66 9.52 -9.31 -20.03
C SER A 66 10.46 -9.55 -18.84
N GLY A 67 10.54 -10.80 -18.33
CA GLY A 67 11.36 -11.19 -17.18
C GLY A 67 10.80 -10.76 -15.83
N ALA A 68 9.52 -10.38 -15.74
CA ALA A 68 8.83 -10.08 -14.49
C ALA A 68 8.80 -11.30 -13.56
N TRP A 69 9.02 -11.09 -12.27
CA TRP A 69 8.93 -12.17 -11.29
C TRP A 69 7.50 -12.33 -10.79
N ILE A 70 6.86 -13.41 -11.25
CA ILE A 70 5.49 -13.76 -10.86
C ILE A 70 5.54 -14.76 -9.71
N THR A 71 5.14 -14.33 -8.51
CA THR A 71 5.19 -15.14 -7.29
C THR A 71 4.12 -16.24 -7.26
N TRP A 72 4.27 -17.19 -6.32
CA TRP A 72 3.32 -18.27 -6.09
C TRP A 72 1.87 -17.79 -5.88
N GLU A 73 1.66 -16.62 -5.27
CA GLU A 73 0.33 -16.03 -5.07
C GLU A 73 -0.40 -15.77 -6.40
N TRP A 74 0.34 -15.32 -7.42
CA TRP A 74 -0.20 -15.09 -8.75
C TRP A 74 -0.41 -16.39 -9.51
N ARG A 75 0.53 -17.34 -9.40
CA ARG A 75 0.38 -18.68 -10.01
C ARG A 75 -0.83 -19.43 -9.45
N ASN A 76 -1.11 -19.26 -8.15
CA ASN A 76 -2.28 -19.83 -7.50
C ASN A 76 -3.51 -18.91 -7.48
N GLN A 77 -3.48 -17.79 -8.19
CA GLN A 77 -4.63 -16.90 -8.43
C GLN A 77 -5.25 -16.34 -7.13
N LEU A 78 -4.42 -15.99 -6.14
CA LEU A 78 -4.90 -15.48 -4.84
C LEU A 78 -5.33 -14.01 -4.92
N ARG A 79 -4.96 -13.29 -5.98
CA ARG A 79 -5.16 -11.85 -6.08
C ARG A 79 -5.80 -11.48 -7.41
N SER A 80 -6.69 -10.48 -7.36
CA SER A 80 -7.28 -9.92 -8.56
C SER A 80 -6.26 -9.08 -9.34
N SER A 81 -6.32 -9.20 -10.65
CA SER A 81 -5.49 -8.47 -11.60
C SER A 81 -5.84 -6.98 -11.74
N LEU A 82 -6.95 -6.51 -11.17
CA LEU A 82 -7.40 -5.11 -11.28
C LEU A 82 -6.38 -4.09 -10.77
N HIS A 83 -5.72 -4.37 -9.64
CA HIS A 83 -4.72 -3.47 -9.10
C HIS A 83 -3.46 -3.38 -9.98
N PRO A 84 -2.84 -4.49 -10.37
CA PRO A 84 -1.76 -4.45 -11.36
C PRO A 84 -2.18 -3.85 -12.71
N ALA A 85 -3.40 -4.10 -13.19
CA ALA A 85 -3.89 -3.56 -14.46
C ALA A 85 -3.86 -2.02 -14.47
N LEU A 86 -4.14 -1.37 -13.34
CA LEU A 86 -4.00 0.08 -13.19
C LEU A 86 -2.57 0.53 -13.50
N PHE A 87 -1.57 -0.13 -12.89
CA PHE A 87 -0.16 0.22 -13.10
C PHE A 87 0.37 -0.26 -14.46
N ALA A 88 -0.20 -1.31 -15.03
CA ALA A 88 0.10 -1.73 -16.40
C ALA A 88 -0.29 -0.64 -17.41
N ALA A 89 -1.47 -0.04 -17.24
CA ALA A 89 -1.86 1.11 -18.05
C ALA A 89 -0.92 2.31 -17.88
N VAL A 90 -0.45 2.56 -16.64
CA VAL A 90 0.54 3.61 -16.35
C VAL A 90 1.88 3.32 -17.03
N TYR A 91 2.37 2.07 -16.97
CA TYR A 91 3.60 1.66 -17.67
C TYR A 91 3.47 1.80 -19.18
N TYR A 92 2.36 1.35 -19.75
CA TYR A 92 2.11 1.46 -21.19
C TYR A 92 2.11 2.91 -21.65
N LEU A 93 1.43 3.80 -20.93
CA LEU A 93 1.41 5.24 -21.21
C LEU A 93 2.80 5.87 -21.05
N ALA A 94 3.53 5.52 -20.01
CA ALA A 94 4.89 6.01 -19.78
C ALA A 94 5.85 5.56 -20.89
N ASP A 95 5.74 4.32 -21.35
CA ASP A 95 6.53 3.79 -22.47
C ASP A 95 6.18 4.50 -23.79
N LEU A 96 4.90 4.74 -24.04
CA LEU A 96 4.44 5.47 -25.21
C LEU A 96 5.01 6.90 -25.24
N ILE A 97 4.99 7.59 -24.10
CA ILE A 97 5.57 8.95 -23.96
C ILE A 97 7.10 8.91 -24.11
N ALA A 98 7.75 7.84 -23.68
CA ALA A 98 9.19 7.70 -23.74
C ALA A 98 9.74 7.37 -25.15
N ARG A 99 8.90 6.89 -26.08
CA ARG A 99 9.33 6.49 -27.44
C ARG A 99 10.17 7.54 -28.17
N PRO A 100 9.78 8.85 -28.18
CA PRO A 100 10.59 9.88 -28.81
C PRO A 100 11.85 10.27 -28.02
N LEU A 101 11.97 9.83 -26.74
CA LEU A 101 13.06 10.18 -25.82
C LEU A 101 13.62 8.92 -25.13
N PRO A 102 14.33 8.02 -25.85
CA PRO A 102 14.76 6.73 -25.32
C PRO A 102 15.62 6.84 -24.06
N PHE A 103 16.43 7.88 -23.93
CA PHE A 103 17.25 8.14 -22.75
C PHE A 103 16.43 8.43 -21.48
N ALA A 104 15.19 8.94 -21.62
CA ALA A 104 14.29 9.23 -20.52
C ALA A 104 13.44 8.01 -20.11
N ARG A 105 13.39 6.97 -20.95
CA ARG A 105 12.54 5.78 -20.74
C ARG A 105 12.75 5.14 -19.37
N PRO A 106 13.98 4.83 -18.92
CA PRO A 106 14.20 4.20 -17.61
C PRO A 106 13.68 5.07 -16.47
N TRP A 107 13.91 6.38 -16.55
CA TRP A 107 13.44 7.31 -15.53
C TRP A 107 11.90 7.41 -15.51
N LEU A 108 11.25 7.53 -16.69
CA LEU A 108 9.79 7.61 -16.78
C LEU A 108 9.12 6.34 -16.27
N LEU A 109 9.63 5.15 -16.59
CA LEU A 109 9.08 3.89 -16.10
C LEU A 109 9.21 3.73 -14.58
N LEU A 110 10.27 4.25 -13.97
CA LEU A 110 10.42 4.26 -12.51
C LEU A 110 9.53 5.29 -11.82
N ALA A 111 9.36 6.47 -12.42
CA ALA A 111 8.65 7.58 -11.80
C ALA A 111 7.13 7.49 -11.97
N ALA A 112 6.63 6.96 -13.10
CA ALA A 112 5.22 6.98 -13.45
C ALA A 112 4.31 6.25 -12.45
N PRO A 113 4.61 5.02 -11.96
CA PRO A 113 3.78 4.36 -10.96
C PRO A 113 3.70 5.14 -9.64
N LYS A 114 4.81 5.71 -9.20
CA LYS A 114 4.87 6.54 -7.98
C LYS A 114 4.06 7.84 -8.16
N ALA A 115 4.15 8.47 -9.33
CA ALA A 115 3.37 9.67 -9.65
C ALA A 115 1.86 9.37 -9.70
N ALA A 116 1.46 8.25 -10.30
CA ALA A 116 0.07 7.80 -10.29
C ALA A 116 -0.44 7.57 -8.87
N GLN A 117 0.36 6.87 -8.03
CA GLN A 117 -0.01 6.65 -6.64
C GLN A 117 -0.06 7.96 -5.82
N ALA A 118 0.77 8.96 -6.14
CA ALA A 118 0.71 10.28 -5.51
C ALA A 118 -0.62 11.00 -5.78
N VAL A 119 -1.24 10.80 -6.95
CA VAL A 119 -2.58 11.33 -7.24
C VAL A 119 -3.62 10.70 -6.30
N PHE A 120 -3.57 9.38 -6.11
CA PHE A 120 -4.44 8.70 -5.15
C PHE A 120 -4.18 9.15 -3.72
N ALA A 121 -2.92 9.32 -3.31
CA ALA A 121 -2.57 9.83 -2.00
C ALA A 121 -3.12 11.24 -1.75
N ALA A 122 -3.01 12.15 -2.73
CA ALA A 122 -3.59 13.49 -2.66
C ALA A 122 -5.12 13.45 -2.56
N ALA A 123 -5.77 12.54 -3.29
CA ALA A 123 -7.21 12.32 -3.18
C ALA A 123 -7.58 11.80 -1.78
N GLY A 124 -6.81 10.87 -1.20
CA GLY A 124 -7.02 10.38 0.16
C GLY A 124 -6.99 11.48 1.21
N ASP A 125 -5.98 12.36 1.16
CA ASP A 125 -5.89 13.52 2.06
C ASP A 125 -7.05 14.49 1.86
N TRP A 126 -7.40 14.74 0.60
CA TRP A 126 -8.47 15.65 0.26
C TRP A 126 -9.83 15.14 0.74
N TYR A 127 -10.13 13.84 0.56
CA TYR A 127 -11.37 13.24 1.05
C TYR A 127 -11.40 13.10 2.57
N THR A 128 -10.26 12.91 3.22
CA THR A 128 -10.13 13.00 4.69
C THR A 128 -10.56 14.38 5.19
N TRP A 129 -10.10 15.43 4.52
CA TRP A 129 -10.51 16.79 4.83
C TRP A 129 -11.99 17.04 4.50
N GLN A 130 -12.50 16.56 3.35
CA GLN A 130 -13.92 16.74 2.98
C GLN A 130 -14.85 16.07 3.99
N LEU A 131 -14.58 14.85 4.41
CA LEU A 131 -15.37 14.17 5.43
C LEU A 131 -15.29 14.91 6.79
N ALA A 132 -14.13 15.43 7.15
CA ALA A 132 -14.00 16.26 8.34
C ALA A 132 -14.80 17.58 8.22
N VAL A 133 -14.84 18.19 7.04
CA VAL A 133 -15.66 19.39 6.74
C VAL A 133 -17.16 19.07 6.87
N GLU A 134 -17.61 17.96 6.37
CA GLU A 134 -18.99 17.51 6.48
C GLU A 134 -19.40 17.31 7.95
N ILE A 135 -18.53 16.72 8.74
CA ILE A 135 -18.79 16.42 10.16
C ILE A 135 -18.67 17.67 11.03
N TYR A 136 -17.62 18.46 10.90
CA TYR A 136 -17.29 19.58 11.81
C TYR A 136 -17.61 20.97 11.26
N GLY A 137 -17.89 21.05 9.95
CA GLY A 137 -18.12 22.32 9.24
C GLY A 137 -16.89 22.86 8.54
N ALA A 138 -17.13 23.60 7.46
CA ALA A 138 -16.08 24.11 6.58
C ALA A 138 -15.17 25.16 7.23
N ASP A 139 -15.72 25.97 8.14
CA ASP A 139 -14.99 27.02 8.85
C ASP A 139 -14.41 26.55 10.18
N SER A 140 -14.60 25.28 10.51
CA SER A 140 -14.10 24.70 11.75
C SER A 140 -12.59 24.49 11.68
N SER A 141 -11.87 25.00 12.68
CA SER A 141 -10.45 24.65 12.85
C SER A 141 -10.23 23.16 13.02
N VAL A 142 -11.23 22.39 13.48
CA VAL A 142 -11.15 20.93 13.63
C VAL A 142 -10.96 20.25 12.27
N SER A 143 -11.68 20.67 11.23
CA SER A 143 -11.52 20.10 9.89
C SER A 143 -10.12 20.36 9.30
N TRP A 144 -9.56 21.53 9.57
CA TRP A 144 -8.20 21.84 9.16
C TRP A 144 -7.15 21.08 9.97
N PHE A 145 -7.37 20.83 11.25
CA PHE A 145 -6.49 19.98 12.05
C PHE A 145 -6.53 18.52 11.59
N ALA A 146 -7.67 18.01 11.12
CA ALA A 146 -7.73 16.67 10.50
C ALA A 146 -6.83 16.57 9.26
N LEU A 147 -6.89 17.57 8.37
CA LEU A 147 -6.00 17.65 7.20
C LEU A 147 -4.54 17.78 7.62
N PHE A 148 -4.26 18.65 8.59
CA PHE A 148 -2.91 18.84 9.13
C PHE A 148 -2.33 17.52 9.67
N MET A 149 -3.12 16.75 10.42
CA MET A 149 -2.70 15.45 10.92
C MET A 149 -2.38 14.48 9.80
N SER A 150 -3.19 14.45 8.73
CA SER A 150 -2.94 13.60 7.56
C SER A 150 -1.64 13.98 6.85
N MET A 151 -1.41 15.27 6.66
CA MET A 151 -0.21 15.77 5.98
C MET A 151 1.09 15.54 6.77
N PHE A 152 1.04 15.66 8.10
CA PHE A 152 2.20 15.55 8.98
C PHE A 152 2.27 14.22 9.73
N SER A 153 1.51 13.20 9.33
CA SER A 153 1.65 11.84 9.83
C SER A 153 2.84 11.15 9.18
N PRO A 154 3.84 10.67 9.95
CA PRO A 154 4.98 9.93 9.39
C PRO A 154 4.54 8.65 8.66
N PHE A 155 3.55 7.93 9.18
CA PHE A 155 3.04 6.72 8.54
C PHE A 155 2.39 7.04 7.18
N GLN A 156 1.56 8.09 7.11
CA GLN A 156 0.95 8.56 5.88
C GLN A 156 2.01 9.04 4.87
N TRP A 157 3.03 9.76 5.34
CA TRP A 157 4.14 10.22 4.51
C TRP A 157 4.96 9.06 3.94
N TYR A 158 5.18 8.01 4.73
CA TYR A 158 5.95 6.83 4.36
C TYR A 158 5.21 5.88 3.41
N CYS A 159 3.88 5.73 3.58
CA CYS A 159 3.09 4.69 2.93
C CYS A 159 2.24 5.18 1.75
N SER A 160 1.70 6.41 1.79
CA SER A 160 0.62 6.82 0.88
C SER A 160 0.99 6.84 -0.61
N THR A 161 2.26 7.09 -0.93
CA THR A 161 2.78 7.15 -2.31
C THR A 161 3.42 5.85 -2.79
N ARG A 162 3.38 4.78 -1.97
CA ARG A 162 3.83 3.45 -2.36
C ARG A 162 2.72 2.68 -3.07
N THR A 163 3.08 1.87 -4.04
CA THR A 163 2.16 1.21 -4.96
C THR A 163 1.51 -0.07 -4.41
N PHE A 164 1.70 -0.40 -3.12
CA PHE A 164 1.01 -1.56 -2.53
C PHE A 164 -0.49 -1.32 -2.33
N SER A 165 -1.27 -2.38 -2.38
CA SER A 165 -2.74 -2.34 -2.38
C SER A 165 -3.35 -1.63 -1.16
N ASN A 166 -2.70 -1.66 0.02
CA ASN A 166 -3.20 -0.97 1.21
C ASN A 166 -3.24 0.56 1.06
N SER A 167 -2.35 1.17 0.28
CA SER A 167 -2.38 2.61 0.02
C SER A 167 -3.60 3.00 -0.81
N LEU A 168 -3.89 2.23 -1.87
CA LEU A 168 -5.09 2.45 -2.69
C LEU A 168 -6.36 2.11 -1.92
N GLU A 169 -6.38 1.00 -1.17
CA GLU A 169 -7.47 0.61 -0.27
C GLU A 169 -7.83 1.75 0.68
N THR A 170 -6.84 2.36 1.34
CA THR A 170 -7.04 3.48 2.28
C THR A 170 -7.70 4.67 1.59
N THR A 171 -7.23 5.03 0.40
CA THR A 171 -7.83 6.11 -0.40
C THR A 171 -9.27 5.80 -0.80
N LEU A 172 -9.52 4.62 -1.35
CA LEU A 172 -10.88 4.21 -1.76
C LEU A 172 -11.83 4.17 -0.57
N THR A 173 -11.36 3.69 0.59
CA THR A 173 -12.16 3.62 1.81
C THR A 173 -12.60 5.00 2.29
N ILE A 174 -11.69 5.97 2.38
CA ILE A 174 -12.06 7.32 2.83
C ILE A 174 -12.94 8.05 1.79
N MET A 175 -12.70 7.83 0.49
CA MET A 175 -13.59 8.32 -0.57
C MET A 175 -15.00 7.75 -0.42
N ALA A 176 -15.11 6.44 -0.24
CA ALA A 176 -16.39 5.77 -0.08
C ALA A 176 -17.14 6.22 1.18
N LEU A 177 -16.43 6.40 2.31
CA LEU A 177 -17.01 6.96 3.54
C LEU A 177 -17.50 8.41 3.35
N ASN A 178 -16.86 9.21 2.51
CA ASN A 178 -17.32 10.57 2.19
C ASN A 178 -18.61 10.57 1.36
N TYR A 179 -18.80 9.59 0.46
CA TYR A 179 -20.00 9.46 -0.35
C TYR A 179 -21.13 8.66 0.32
N TRP A 180 -20.87 8.04 1.49
CA TRP A 180 -21.91 7.32 2.23
C TRP A 180 -22.97 8.29 2.73
N PRO A 181 -24.29 8.01 2.53
CA PRO A 181 -25.37 8.90 2.96
C PRO A 181 -25.58 8.81 4.48
N TRP A 182 -24.78 9.53 5.24
CA TRP A 182 -24.81 9.54 6.72
C TRP A 182 -26.16 10.01 7.31
N GLU A 183 -27.00 10.69 6.51
CA GLU A 183 -28.36 11.08 6.87
C GLU A 183 -29.23 9.86 7.25
N LEU A 184 -28.91 8.67 6.76
CA LEU A 184 -29.58 7.42 7.13
C LEU A 184 -29.47 7.09 8.63
N LEU A 185 -28.49 7.67 9.34
CA LEU A 185 -28.37 7.57 10.80
C LEU A 185 -29.28 8.56 11.55
N GLY A 186 -30.00 9.42 10.85
CA GLY A 186 -30.88 10.43 11.42
C GLY A 186 -32.20 9.89 12.00
N ASP A 187 -32.85 10.76 12.77
CA ASP A 187 -34.21 10.56 13.24
C ASP A 187 -35.18 11.34 12.32
N ALA A 188 -36.34 10.76 12.01
CA ALA A 188 -37.37 11.45 11.27
C ALA A 188 -37.85 12.68 12.07
N LYS A 189 -37.85 13.85 11.44
CA LYS A 189 -38.44 15.04 12.05
C LYS A 189 -39.94 14.79 12.26
N THR A 190 -40.40 14.95 13.47
CA THR A 190 -41.82 15.02 13.78
C THR A 190 -42.34 16.36 13.24
N GLU A 191 -42.63 16.44 11.94
CA GLU A 191 -43.35 17.58 11.39
C GLU A 191 -44.79 17.50 11.89
N LYS A 192 -45.11 18.35 12.85
CA LYS A 192 -46.47 18.50 13.42
C LYS A 192 -47.50 19.06 12.42
N GLU A 193 -47.08 19.50 11.23
CA GLU A 193 -47.92 20.13 10.23
C GLU A 193 -47.75 19.47 8.85
N ASN A 194 -48.72 18.69 8.45
CA ASN A 194 -48.88 17.92 7.22
C ASN A 194 -48.16 16.57 7.12
N PRO A 195 -48.89 15.46 7.27
CA PRO A 195 -48.34 14.13 7.03
C PRO A 195 -48.29 13.85 5.52
N ARG A 196 -47.32 14.41 4.80
CA ARG A 196 -46.92 13.84 3.51
C ARG A 196 -46.16 12.56 3.81
N PRO A 197 -46.42 11.45 3.09
CA PRO A 197 -45.64 10.24 3.26
C PRO A 197 -44.17 10.60 3.06
N ALA A 198 -43.34 10.37 4.10
CA ALA A 198 -41.94 10.71 4.08
C ALA A 198 -41.29 9.96 2.91
N LYS A 199 -41.07 10.66 1.78
CA LYS A 199 -40.28 10.10 0.69
C LYS A 199 -38.92 9.68 1.28
N SER A 200 -38.53 8.44 1.04
CA SER A 200 -37.22 7.93 1.50
C SER A 200 -36.11 8.92 1.12
N ILE A 201 -35.21 9.20 2.04
CA ILE A 201 -34.03 10.07 1.81
C ILE A 201 -33.31 9.67 0.52
N LEU A 202 -33.26 8.38 0.20
CA LEU A 202 -32.65 7.86 -1.01
C LEU A 202 -33.32 8.30 -2.32
N HIS A 203 -34.50 8.90 -2.26
CA HIS A 203 -35.18 9.48 -3.44
C HIS A 203 -34.85 10.98 -3.63
N THR A 204 -34.09 11.59 -2.72
CA THR A 204 -33.61 12.96 -2.94
C THR A 204 -32.60 13.00 -4.09
N PRO A 205 -32.66 14.02 -4.96
CA PRO A 205 -31.73 14.14 -6.07
C PRO A 205 -30.26 14.09 -5.60
N GLY A 206 -29.48 13.23 -6.24
CA GLY A 206 -28.04 13.06 -5.93
C GLY A 206 -27.72 12.02 -4.84
N THR A 207 -28.59 11.74 -3.86
CA THR A 207 -28.27 10.82 -2.76
C THR A 207 -28.09 9.37 -3.25
N LEU A 208 -28.93 8.91 -4.17
CA LEU A 208 -28.78 7.58 -4.76
C LEU A 208 -27.48 7.43 -5.54
N MET A 209 -27.08 8.47 -6.28
CA MET A 209 -25.82 8.47 -7.03
C MET A 209 -24.61 8.46 -6.08
N SER A 210 -24.67 9.26 -5.01
CA SER A 210 -23.66 9.26 -3.94
C SER A 210 -23.53 7.88 -3.31
N LEU A 211 -24.64 7.23 -2.98
CA LEU A 211 -24.66 5.85 -2.47
C LEU A 211 -24.00 4.87 -3.44
N ARG A 212 -24.32 4.93 -4.74
CA ARG A 212 -23.69 4.07 -5.76
C ARG A 212 -22.18 4.28 -5.84
N PHE A 213 -21.70 5.53 -5.84
CA PHE A 213 -20.27 5.80 -5.78
C PHE A 213 -19.63 5.23 -4.52
N SER A 214 -20.25 5.42 -3.36
CA SER A 214 -19.78 4.81 -2.11
C SER A 214 -19.67 3.29 -2.23
N LEU A 215 -20.72 2.61 -2.70
CA LEU A 215 -20.78 1.15 -2.80
C LEU A 215 -19.77 0.60 -3.83
N ILE A 216 -19.58 1.26 -4.98
CA ILE A 216 -18.58 0.86 -5.98
C ILE A 216 -17.17 0.98 -5.39
N LEU A 217 -16.84 2.12 -4.77
CA LEU A 217 -15.53 2.32 -4.16
C LEU A 217 -15.27 1.33 -3.01
N ALA A 218 -16.29 1.07 -2.20
CA ALA A 218 -16.26 0.07 -1.14
C ALA A 218 -16.03 -1.35 -1.69
N ALA A 219 -16.75 -1.73 -2.74
CA ALA A 219 -16.60 -3.04 -3.37
C ALA A 219 -15.19 -3.21 -3.98
N VAL A 220 -14.64 -2.19 -4.63
CA VAL A 220 -13.26 -2.21 -5.12
C VAL A 220 -12.27 -2.34 -3.95
N ALA A 221 -12.45 -1.58 -2.85
CA ALA A 221 -11.58 -1.68 -1.67
C ALA A 221 -11.60 -3.09 -1.05
N VAL A 222 -12.78 -3.71 -0.94
CA VAL A 222 -12.95 -5.09 -0.45
C VAL A 222 -12.30 -6.10 -1.40
N LEU A 223 -12.40 -5.88 -2.71
CA LEU A 223 -11.76 -6.75 -3.70
C LEU A 223 -10.23 -6.68 -3.61
N LEU A 224 -9.68 -5.47 -3.42
CA LEU A 224 -8.24 -5.28 -3.21
C LEU A 224 -7.75 -5.96 -1.92
N ARG A 225 -8.52 -5.82 -0.85
CA ARG A 225 -8.21 -6.36 0.48
C ARG A 225 -9.49 -6.84 1.15
N PRO A 226 -9.74 -8.16 1.20
CA PRO A 226 -10.99 -8.71 1.77
C PRO A 226 -11.26 -8.28 3.21
N THR A 227 -10.24 -7.96 3.99
CA THR A 227 -10.38 -7.44 5.37
C THR A 227 -11.12 -6.11 5.45
N ASN A 228 -11.16 -5.32 4.36
CA ASN A 228 -11.90 -4.05 4.29
C ASN A 228 -13.42 -4.23 4.48
N ILE A 229 -13.95 -5.44 4.24
CA ILE A 229 -15.36 -5.77 4.50
C ILE A 229 -15.78 -5.47 5.95
N LEU A 230 -14.86 -5.54 6.92
CA LEU A 230 -15.13 -5.25 8.33
C LEU A 230 -15.58 -3.81 8.55
N ILE A 231 -15.00 -2.86 7.80
CA ILE A 231 -15.39 -1.44 7.83
C ILE A 231 -16.84 -1.32 7.35
N TRP A 232 -17.15 -1.91 6.21
CA TRP A 232 -18.47 -1.82 5.58
C TRP A 232 -19.54 -2.60 6.33
N ALA A 233 -19.20 -3.77 6.88
CA ALA A 233 -20.09 -4.52 7.77
C ALA A 233 -20.46 -3.69 8.99
N THR A 234 -19.52 -2.96 9.60
CA THR A 234 -19.80 -2.10 10.75
C THR A 234 -20.69 -0.92 10.37
N VAL A 235 -20.38 -0.22 9.27
CA VAL A 235 -21.17 0.92 8.78
C VAL A 235 -22.59 0.49 8.41
N ALA A 236 -22.72 -0.62 7.68
CA ALA A 236 -24.01 -1.18 7.30
C ALA A 236 -24.82 -1.62 8.54
N THR A 237 -24.19 -2.33 9.49
CA THR A 237 -24.86 -2.75 10.73
C THR A 237 -25.33 -1.56 11.55
N ALA A 238 -24.48 -0.53 11.73
CA ALA A 238 -24.85 0.68 12.44
C ALA A 238 -26.04 1.40 11.78
N THR A 239 -26.11 1.36 10.45
CA THR A 239 -27.23 1.93 9.69
C THR A 239 -28.50 1.08 9.84
N LEU A 240 -28.39 -0.25 9.63
CA LEU A 240 -29.55 -1.17 9.62
C LEU A 240 -30.17 -1.41 10.99
N ILE A 241 -29.37 -1.34 12.08
CA ILE A 241 -29.88 -1.51 13.44
C ILE A 241 -30.65 -0.28 13.96
N ARG A 242 -30.55 0.85 13.27
CA ARG A 242 -31.13 2.12 13.69
C ARG A 242 -32.65 2.05 13.94
N PRO A 243 -33.47 1.43 13.05
CA PRO A 243 -34.91 1.28 13.28
C PRO A 243 -35.28 0.46 14.53
N LEU A 244 -34.40 -0.46 14.96
CA LEU A 244 -34.59 -1.29 16.14
C LEU A 244 -34.33 -0.51 17.44
N ILE A 245 -33.38 0.47 17.39
CA ILE A 245 -33.03 1.29 18.55
C ILE A 245 -33.94 2.49 18.71
N THR A 246 -34.42 3.09 17.60
CA THR A 246 -35.15 4.36 17.60
C THR A 246 -36.44 4.21 16.83
N ARG A 247 -37.59 4.45 17.50
CA ARG A 247 -38.94 4.41 16.86
C ARG A 247 -39.14 5.46 15.75
N HIS A 248 -38.28 6.49 15.73
CA HIS A 248 -38.34 7.60 14.76
C HIS A 248 -37.20 7.55 13.74
N SER A 249 -36.72 6.37 13.39
CA SER A 249 -35.69 6.23 12.37
C SER A 249 -36.15 6.71 11.00
N VAL A 250 -35.27 7.40 10.27
CA VAL A 250 -35.50 7.78 8.85
C VAL A 250 -35.46 6.56 7.94
N LEU A 251 -34.85 5.47 8.37
CA LEU A 251 -34.69 4.26 7.59
C LEU A 251 -36.01 3.45 7.55
N THR A 252 -36.69 3.54 6.43
CA THR A 252 -37.91 2.76 6.14
C THR A 252 -37.57 1.39 5.56
N ALA A 253 -38.53 0.42 5.60
CA ALA A 253 -38.34 -0.87 4.94
C ALA A 253 -38.03 -0.73 3.44
N GLN A 254 -38.64 0.24 2.76
CA GLN A 254 -38.37 0.55 1.36
C GLN A 254 -36.91 1.04 1.17
N ALA A 255 -36.39 1.88 2.08
CA ALA A 255 -35.00 2.34 2.04
C ALA A 255 -34.03 1.18 2.24
N VAL A 256 -34.34 0.22 3.12
CA VAL A 256 -33.53 -1.00 3.31
C VAL A 256 -33.48 -1.83 2.03
N LEU A 257 -34.64 -2.03 1.37
CA LEU A 257 -34.68 -2.77 0.09
C LEU A 257 -33.86 -2.07 -1.00
N ILE A 258 -33.91 -0.73 -1.06
CA ILE A 258 -33.07 0.04 -1.99
C ILE A 258 -31.58 -0.16 -1.66
N LEU A 259 -31.18 -0.07 -0.39
CA LEU A 259 -29.78 -0.30 0.03
C LEU A 259 -29.29 -1.69 -0.39
N ILE A 260 -30.09 -2.73 -0.13
CA ILE A 260 -29.74 -4.10 -0.52
C ILE A 260 -29.63 -4.23 -2.03
N ARG A 261 -30.61 -3.71 -2.78
CA ARG A 261 -30.61 -3.73 -4.25
C ARG A 261 -29.35 -3.05 -4.80
N GLU A 262 -29.06 -1.83 -4.37
CA GLU A 262 -27.90 -1.07 -4.86
C GLU A 262 -26.57 -1.73 -4.46
N ALA A 263 -26.48 -2.31 -3.26
CA ALA A 263 -25.30 -3.05 -2.83
C ALA A 263 -25.07 -4.29 -3.73
N LEU A 264 -26.13 -5.04 -4.05
CA LEU A 264 -26.03 -6.18 -4.96
C LEU A 264 -25.64 -5.75 -6.38
N LEU A 265 -26.27 -4.70 -6.92
CA LEU A 265 -25.98 -4.21 -8.27
C LEU A 265 -24.56 -3.66 -8.39
N CYS A 266 -24.14 -2.81 -7.47
CA CYS A 266 -22.78 -2.25 -7.47
C CYS A 266 -21.72 -3.33 -7.22
N GLY A 267 -21.99 -4.26 -6.29
CA GLY A 267 -21.13 -5.40 -6.01
C GLY A 267 -20.98 -6.33 -7.22
N ALA A 268 -22.11 -6.67 -7.87
CA ALA A 268 -22.11 -7.49 -9.08
C ALA A 268 -21.34 -6.82 -10.24
N LEU A 269 -21.51 -5.51 -10.42
CA LEU A 269 -20.77 -4.74 -11.43
C LEU A 269 -19.25 -4.83 -11.20
N VAL A 270 -18.79 -4.52 -9.98
CA VAL A 270 -17.36 -4.55 -9.64
C VAL A 270 -16.81 -5.97 -9.78
N LEU A 271 -17.56 -6.97 -9.31
CA LEU A 271 -17.16 -8.37 -9.43
C LEU A 271 -17.06 -8.81 -10.89
N SER A 272 -18.02 -8.43 -11.74
CA SER A 272 -18.00 -8.75 -13.16
C SER A 272 -16.78 -8.15 -13.88
N VAL A 273 -16.45 -6.90 -13.57
CA VAL A 273 -15.25 -6.24 -14.10
C VAL A 273 -13.97 -6.95 -13.62
N SER A 274 -13.93 -7.35 -12.35
CA SER A 274 -12.80 -8.11 -11.79
C SER A 274 -12.65 -9.48 -12.49
N LEU A 275 -13.73 -10.24 -12.58
CA LEU A 275 -13.71 -11.55 -13.23
C LEU A 275 -13.29 -11.46 -14.70
N ALA A 276 -13.73 -10.43 -15.43
CA ALA A 276 -13.30 -10.19 -16.79
C ALA A 276 -11.79 -9.86 -16.87
N SER A 277 -11.29 -8.98 -16.00
CA SER A 277 -9.86 -8.67 -15.90
C SER A 277 -9.03 -9.92 -15.55
N ASP A 278 -9.49 -10.69 -14.56
CA ASP A 278 -8.82 -11.90 -14.10
C ASP A 278 -8.81 -12.98 -15.21
N ARG A 279 -9.92 -13.13 -15.96
CA ARG A 279 -9.99 -14.02 -17.13
C ARG A 279 -8.97 -13.66 -18.22
N LEU A 280 -8.79 -12.36 -18.46
CA LEU A 280 -7.80 -11.87 -19.45
C LEU A 280 -6.37 -12.12 -18.97
N TYR A 281 -6.11 -11.99 -17.68
CA TYR A 281 -4.77 -12.15 -17.12
C TYR A 281 -4.35 -13.62 -16.95
N PHE A 282 -5.25 -14.45 -16.36
CA PHE A 282 -4.95 -15.85 -16.03
C PHE A 282 -5.24 -16.83 -17.19
N GLY A 283 -5.97 -16.39 -18.20
CA GLY A 283 -6.39 -17.28 -19.31
C GLY A 283 -7.58 -18.20 -18.99
N GLU A 284 -8.05 -18.23 -17.74
CA GLU A 284 -9.16 -19.06 -17.26
C GLU A 284 -10.08 -18.29 -16.31
N TRP A 285 -11.31 -18.77 -16.12
CA TRP A 285 -12.23 -18.19 -15.16
C TRP A 285 -11.81 -18.55 -13.73
N THR A 286 -11.54 -17.55 -12.93
CA THR A 286 -11.11 -17.72 -11.53
C THR A 286 -11.80 -16.73 -10.60
N PHE A 287 -11.86 -17.08 -9.31
CA PHE A 287 -12.40 -16.20 -8.28
C PHE A 287 -11.35 -15.98 -7.17
N PRO A 288 -10.43 -15.04 -7.35
CA PRO A 288 -9.33 -14.78 -6.44
C PRO A 288 -9.73 -14.57 -4.98
N PRO A 289 -10.83 -13.86 -4.63
CA PRO A 289 -11.23 -13.71 -3.23
C PRO A 289 -11.49 -15.03 -2.50
N TYR A 290 -12.08 -16.01 -3.19
CA TYR A 290 -12.29 -17.35 -2.61
C TYR A 290 -10.96 -18.09 -2.42
N ARG A 291 -10.08 -18.06 -3.42
CA ARG A 291 -8.75 -18.68 -3.31
C ARG A 291 -7.94 -18.06 -2.18
N PHE A 292 -7.97 -16.73 -2.05
CA PHE A 292 -7.32 -16.02 -0.95
C PHE A 292 -7.82 -16.52 0.43
N LEU A 293 -9.14 -16.63 0.62
CA LEU A 293 -9.70 -17.14 1.87
C LEU A 293 -9.33 -18.61 2.12
N TYR A 294 -9.39 -19.45 1.09
CA TYR A 294 -9.01 -20.86 1.18
C TYR A 294 -7.56 -21.02 1.66
N PHE A 295 -6.60 -20.37 1.00
CA PHE A 295 -5.18 -20.51 1.35
C PHE A 295 -4.85 -19.90 2.72
N ASN A 296 -5.45 -18.80 3.09
CA ASN A 296 -5.14 -18.13 4.36
C ASN A 296 -5.87 -18.71 5.57
N LEU A 297 -7.12 -19.15 5.41
CA LEU A 297 -7.92 -19.69 6.52
C LEU A 297 -7.81 -21.22 6.59
N SER A 298 -8.07 -21.92 5.48
CA SER A 298 -8.09 -23.39 5.47
C SER A 298 -6.69 -23.99 5.50
N GLN A 299 -5.77 -23.45 4.69
CA GLN A 299 -4.38 -23.92 4.61
C GLN A 299 -3.44 -23.25 5.61
N ALA A 300 -3.90 -22.22 6.34
CA ALA A 300 -3.14 -21.46 7.34
C ALA A 300 -1.75 -21.01 6.87
N LEU A 301 -1.57 -20.73 5.55
CA LEU A 301 -0.28 -20.34 4.97
C LEU A 301 0.21 -18.99 5.47
N ALA A 302 -0.69 -18.11 5.91
CA ALA A 302 -0.31 -16.82 6.49
C ALA A 302 0.64 -16.96 7.71
N VAL A 303 0.59 -18.08 8.42
CA VAL A 303 1.47 -18.36 9.58
C VAL A 303 2.93 -18.56 9.16
N PHE A 304 3.18 -18.98 7.91
CA PHE A 304 4.53 -19.11 7.35
C PHE A 304 5.30 -17.78 7.35
N TYR A 305 4.58 -16.66 7.17
CA TYR A 305 5.15 -15.31 7.16
C TYR A 305 5.27 -14.67 8.55
N GLY A 306 5.03 -15.43 9.61
CA GLY A 306 5.18 -14.98 10.99
C GLY A 306 3.88 -14.98 11.79
N ARG A 307 4.05 -15.05 13.11
CA ARG A 307 2.96 -15.10 14.10
C ARG A 307 3.14 -13.97 15.10
N ASN A 308 2.07 -13.22 15.36
CA ASN A 308 2.07 -12.11 16.30
C ASN A 308 1.02 -12.33 17.40
N ASP A 309 1.28 -11.80 18.60
CA ASP A 309 0.38 -11.86 19.73
C ASP A 309 -0.94 -11.12 19.47
N TRP A 310 -1.99 -11.50 20.20
CA TRP A 310 -3.32 -10.91 20.06
C TRP A 310 -3.35 -9.38 20.29
N HIS A 311 -2.49 -8.87 21.16
CA HIS A 311 -2.43 -7.44 21.51
C HIS A 311 -1.60 -6.58 20.54
N TYR A 312 -1.03 -7.16 19.48
CA TYR A 312 -0.15 -6.49 18.53
C TYR A 312 -0.68 -5.14 18.02
N TYR A 313 -1.96 -5.08 17.63
CA TYR A 313 -2.53 -3.82 17.15
C TYR A 313 -2.68 -2.76 18.24
N LEU A 314 -2.86 -3.14 19.50
CA LEU A 314 -2.94 -2.20 20.61
C LEU A 314 -1.56 -1.72 21.05
N SER A 315 -0.58 -2.63 21.11
CA SER A 315 0.77 -2.34 21.63
C SER A 315 1.71 -1.77 20.56
N GLN A 316 1.52 -2.10 19.29
CA GLN A 316 2.38 -1.67 18.18
C GLN A 316 1.59 -0.97 17.07
N GLY A 317 0.49 -1.52 16.60
CA GLY A 317 -0.26 -1.02 15.45
C GLY A 317 -0.75 0.41 15.61
N LEU A 318 -1.59 0.69 16.61
CA LEU A 318 -2.10 2.04 16.90
C LEU A 318 -0.98 3.04 17.25
N PRO A 319 0.01 2.69 18.10
CA PRO A 319 1.15 3.57 18.35
C PRO A 319 1.93 3.96 17.10
N LEU A 320 2.24 3.01 16.23
CA LEU A 320 2.99 3.26 14.99
C LEU A 320 2.18 4.08 13.98
N LEU A 321 0.86 3.86 13.88
CA LEU A 321 -0.01 4.68 13.03
C LEU A 321 -0.12 6.12 13.52
N SER A 322 -0.18 6.32 14.85
CA SER A 322 -0.59 7.60 15.43
C SER A 322 0.58 8.41 15.96
N ILE A 323 1.65 7.78 16.45
CA ILE A 323 2.87 8.39 17.02
C ILE A 323 2.51 9.47 18.06
N ALA A 324 2.85 10.74 17.83
CA ALA A 324 2.53 11.82 18.75
C ALA A 324 1.03 12.17 18.82
N TYR A 325 0.22 11.69 17.89
CA TYR A 325 -1.24 11.84 17.91
C TYR A 325 -1.95 10.80 18.79
N LEU A 326 -1.24 9.73 19.20
CA LEU A 326 -1.81 8.61 19.96
C LEU A 326 -2.66 9.03 21.18
N PRO A 327 -2.24 9.97 22.06
CA PRO A 327 -3.06 10.38 23.20
C PRO A 327 -4.43 10.92 22.78
N PHE A 328 -4.47 11.70 21.70
CA PHE A 328 -5.72 12.28 21.18
C PHE A 328 -6.60 11.24 20.48
N VAL A 329 -5.99 10.25 19.83
CA VAL A 329 -6.68 9.09 19.28
C VAL A 329 -7.35 8.27 20.40
N LEU A 330 -6.63 7.95 21.46
CA LEU A 330 -7.16 7.20 22.61
C LEU A 330 -8.28 7.96 23.32
N ILE A 331 -8.13 9.28 23.53
CA ILE A 331 -9.18 10.13 24.08
C ILE A 331 -10.43 10.10 23.19
N ALA A 332 -10.26 10.23 21.87
CA ALA A 332 -11.38 10.26 20.93
C ALA A 332 -12.07 8.90 20.82
N LEU A 333 -11.35 7.79 20.90
CA LEU A 333 -11.93 6.46 20.95
C LEU A 333 -12.69 6.22 22.25
N TYR A 334 -12.09 6.52 23.41
CA TYR A 334 -12.75 6.37 24.69
C TYR A 334 -13.99 7.26 24.82
N ARG A 335 -13.91 8.51 24.34
CA ARG A 335 -15.01 9.48 24.39
C ARG A 335 -15.17 10.13 23.01
N PRO A 336 -15.93 9.49 22.10
CA PRO A 336 -16.13 10.03 20.76
C PRO A 336 -16.63 11.47 20.78
N PRO A 337 -16.07 12.36 19.95
CA PRO A 337 -16.46 13.76 19.91
C PRO A 337 -17.96 13.91 19.61
N SER A 338 -18.57 14.90 20.18
CA SER A 338 -19.96 15.26 19.91
C SER A 338 -20.03 16.58 19.12
N THR A 339 -21.04 16.71 18.28
CA THR A 339 -21.35 17.91 17.52
C THR A 339 -22.78 18.36 17.81
N PRO A 340 -23.16 19.60 17.50
CA PRO A 340 -24.55 20.04 17.66
C PRO A 340 -25.55 19.20 16.85
N SER A 341 -25.11 18.60 15.74
CA SER A 341 -25.93 17.71 14.92
C SER A 341 -25.92 16.29 15.46
N LYS A 342 -27.10 15.72 15.71
CA LYS A 342 -27.24 14.32 16.13
C LYS A 342 -26.69 13.35 15.08
N ILE A 343 -26.92 13.60 13.78
CA ILE A 343 -26.42 12.77 12.67
C ILE A 343 -24.90 12.73 12.71
N ARG A 344 -24.24 13.88 12.73
CA ARG A 344 -22.77 13.99 12.77
C ARG A 344 -22.16 13.32 14.00
N THR A 345 -22.83 13.43 15.16
CA THR A 345 -22.43 12.71 16.37
C THR A 345 -22.57 11.19 16.22
N GLN A 346 -23.64 10.70 15.56
CA GLN A 346 -23.80 9.28 15.28
C GLN A 346 -22.76 8.79 14.25
N THR A 347 -22.45 9.60 13.24
CA THR A 347 -21.35 9.29 12.30
C THR A 347 -20.04 9.07 13.04
N LEU A 348 -19.64 9.99 13.94
CA LEU A 348 -18.42 9.85 14.73
C LEU A 348 -18.43 8.60 15.62
N LYS A 349 -19.57 8.27 16.24
CA LYS A 349 -19.72 7.02 17.00
C LYS A 349 -19.57 5.78 16.11
N THR A 350 -20.17 5.79 14.93
CA THR A 350 -20.05 4.68 13.96
C THR A 350 -18.60 4.51 13.52
N LEU A 351 -17.91 5.60 13.21
CA LEU A 351 -16.48 5.58 12.88
C LEU A 351 -15.62 5.03 14.04
N SER A 352 -15.93 5.40 15.29
CA SER A 352 -15.23 4.82 16.45
C SER A 352 -15.50 3.32 16.59
N TRP A 353 -16.74 2.88 16.41
CA TRP A 353 -17.10 1.46 16.42
C TRP A 353 -16.39 0.69 15.30
N THR A 354 -16.24 1.30 14.11
CA THR A 354 -15.49 0.71 13.01
C THR A 354 -14.04 0.43 13.41
N VAL A 355 -13.39 1.36 14.10
CA VAL A 355 -12.03 1.15 14.61
C VAL A 355 -11.98 -0.04 15.58
N TYR A 356 -12.91 -0.11 16.54
CA TYR A 356 -12.94 -1.20 17.51
C TYR A 356 -13.19 -2.56 16.86
N VAL A 357 -14.17 -2.66 15.96
CA VAL A 357 -14.51 -3.93 15.29
C VAL A 357 -13.35 -4.42 14.43
N VAL A 358 -12.74 -3.55 13.64
CA VAL A 358 -11.60 -3.94 12.78
C VAL A 358 -10.42 -4.41 13.63
N ILE A 359 -10.02 -3.65 14.67
CA ILE A 359 -8.92 -4.03 15.54
C ILE A 359 -9.21 -5.33 16.26
N ALA A 360 -10.39 -5.47 16.86
CA ALA A 360 -10.77 -6.69 17.59
C ALA A 360 -10.76 -7.93 16.68
N THR A 361 -11.37 -7.82 15.49
CA THR A 361 -11.45 -8.94 14.55
C THR A 361 -10.07 -9.34 14.01
N LEU A 362 -9.26 -8.36 13.59
CA LEU A 362 -7.92 -8.64 13.08
C LEU A 362 -6.95 -9.13 14.19
N SER A 363 -7.22 -8.82 15.46
CA SER A 363 -6.45 -9.36 16.60
C SER A 363 -6.63 -10.87 16.77
N LEU A 364 -7.70 -11.45 16.25
CA LEU A 364 -7.94 -12.90 16.29
C LEU A 364 -7.13 -13.66 15.23
N VAL A 365 -6.66 -12.98 14.19
CA VAL A 365 -5.85 -13.60 13.12
C VAL A 365 -4.40 -13.74 13.60
N SER A 366 -3.73 -14.87 13.28
CA SER A 366 -2.37 -15.16 13.76
C SER A 366 -1.32 -14.23 13.14
N HIS A 367 -1.37 -14.01 11.83
CA HIS A 367 -0.45 -13.10 11.14
C HIS A 367 -0.99 -11.68 11.15
N LYS A 368 -0.19 -10.74 11.65
CA LYS A 368 -0.58 -9.33 11.79
C LYS A 368 0.51 -8.41 11.28
N GLU A 369 0.10 -7.35 10.58
CA GLU A 369 0.98 -6.28 10.16
C GLU A 369 0.31 -4.92 10.38
N VAL A 370 1.10 -3.88 10.66
CA VAL A 370 0.57 -2.52 10.90
C VAL A 370 -0.22 -2.01 9.70
N ARG A 371 0.20 -2.35 8.48
CA ARG A 371 -0.48 -1.91 7.24
C ARG A 371 -1.90 -2.48 7.08
N PHE A 372 -2.27 -3.57 7.77
CA PHE A 372 -3.64 -4.11 7.68
C PHE A 372 -4.68 -3.20 8.34
N ILE A 373 -4.27 -2.37 9.28
CA ILE A 373 -5.13 -1.34 9.89
C ILE A 373 -4.89 0.06 9.32
N TYR A 374 -4.11 0.20 8.25
CA TYR A 374 -3.85 1.48 7.60
C TYR A 374 -5.13 2.19 7.10
N PRO A 375 -6.16 1.51 6.57
CA PRO A 375 -7.42 2.16 6.16
C PRO A 375 -8.13 2.90 7.30
N LEU A 376 -7.81 2.61 8.56
CA LEU A 376 -8.35 3.33 9.72
C LEU A 376 -7.67 4.68 9.97
N LEU A 377 -6.47 4.93 9.44
CA LEU A 377 -5.69 6.13 9.75
C LEU A 377 -6.43 7.44 9.44
N PRO A 378 -7.07 7.61 8.25
CA PRO A 378 -7.89 8.81 8.00
C PRO A 378 -9.03 8.99 8.99
N VAL A 379 -9.67 7.89 9.40
CA VAL A 379 -10.74 7.90 10.42
C VAL A 379 -10.21 8.32 11.78
N LEU A 380 -9.04 7.80 12.19
CA LEU A 380 -8.36 8.18 13.42
C LEU A 380 -8.01 9.67 13.45
N HIS A 381 -7.54 10.23 12.31
CA HIS A 381 -7.27 11.66 12.19
C HIS A 381 -8.55 12.50 12.37
N ILE A 382 -9.67 12.09 11.75
CA ILE A 382 -10.95 12.79 11.90
C ILE A 382 -11.44 12.74 13.36
N LEU A 383 -11.36 11.59 14.01
CA LEU A 383 -11.79 11.41 15.40
C LEU A 383 -10.90 12.23 16.36
N ALA A 384 -9.58 12.16 16.20
CA ALA A 384 -8.63 12.83 17.07
C ALA A 384 -8.53 14.35 16.85
N ALA A 385 -9.04 14.86 15.73
CA ALA A 385 -8.95 16.29 15.39
C ALA A 385 -9.64 17.19 16.41
N ALA A 386 -10.79 16.79 16.96
CA ALA A 386 -11.53 17.61 17.93
C ALA A 386 -10.79 17.75 19.28
N PRO A 387 -10.37 16.67 19.98
CA PRO A 387 -9.60 16.80 21.21
C PRO A 387 -8.24 17.47 20.99
N LEU A 388 -7.56 17.22 19.85
CA LEU A 388 -6.31 17.87 19.49
C LEU A 388 -6.51 19.38 19.32
N THR A 389 -7.56 19.81 18.59
CA THR A 389 -7.87 21.23 18.43
C THR A 389 -8.17 21.89 19.78
N GLY A 390 -9.00 21.25 20.63
CA GLY A 390 -9.31 21.77 21.97
C GLY A 390 -8.09 21.92 22.87
N PHE A 391 -7.10 21.05 22.73
CA PHE A 391 -5.85 21.11 23.48
C PHE A 391 -4.91 22.22 22.97
N PHE A 392 -4.73 22.34 21.66
CA PHE A 392 -3.76 23.27 21.06
C PHE A 392 -4.32 24.66 20.75
N THR A 393 -5.63 24.88 20.87
CA THR A 393 -6.23 26.19 20.62
C THR A 393 -7.00 26.71 21.84
N SER A 394 -6.98 28.03 22.04
CA SER A 394 -7.87 28.67 23.01
C SER A 394 -9.20 28.99 22.34
N PRO A 395 -10.34 28.95 23.09
CA PRO A 395 -11.60 29.46 22.60
C PRO A 395 -11.42 30.90 22.06
N ALA A 396 -12.02 31.17 20.93
CA ALA A 396 -12.06 32.53 20.41
C ALA A 396 -12.84 33.42 21.42
N PRO A 397 -12.36 34.63 21.73
CA PRO A 397 -13.13 35.58 22.53
C PRO A 397 -14.50 35.81 21.88
N ARG A 398 -15.54 36.02 22.69
CA ARG A 398 -16.88 36.31 22.15
C ARG A 398 -16.83 37.54 21.23
N PRO A 399 -17.43 37.50 20.05
CA PRO A 399 -17.40 38.63 19.16
C PRO A 399 -18.07 39.84 19.83
N THR A 400 -17.32 40.91 19.91
CA THR A 400 -17.87 42.23 20.25
C THR A 400 -18.23 42.95 18.96
N SER A 401 -19.26 43.79 18.96
CA SER A 401 -19.88 44.40 17.76
C SER A 401 -18.95 45.22 16.86
N LYS A 402 -17.66 45.32 17.17
CA LYS A 402 -16.67 46.15 16.43
C LYS A 402 -15.40 45.41 15.96
N SER A 403 -15.28 44.10 16.21
CA SER A 403 -14.06 43.35 15.83
C SER A 403 -14.34 42.26 14.81
N PRO A 404 -13.49 42.06 13.77
CA PRO A 404 -13.55 40.87 12.94
C PRO A 404 -13.42 39.63 13.82
N LEU A 405 -14.07 38.51 13.43
CA LEU A 405 -14.09 37.24 14.14
C LEU A 405 -12.68 36.90 14.68
N PRO A 406 -12.50 36.86 16.01
CA PRO A 406 -11.18 36.65 16.58
C PRO A 406 -10.68 35.25 16.24
N LYS A 407 -9.49 35.16 15.67
CA LYS A 407 -8.85 33.89 15.34
C LYS A 407 -8.45 33.15 16.60
N PRO A 408 -8.63 31.81 16.69
CA PRO A 408 -8.18 31.02 17.84
C PRO A 408 -6.65 31.19 18.00
N ARG A 409 -6.20 31.39 19.24
CA ARG A 409 -4.77 31.49 19.56
C ARG A 409 -4.20 30.10 19.84
N LEU A 410 -3.03 29.78 19.28
CA LEU A 410 -2.32 28.55 19.56
C LEU A 410 -1.79 28.54 21.00
N ARG A 411 -2.08 27.45 21.70
CA ARG A 411 -1.56 27.09 23.02
C ARG A 411 -0.50 26.01 22.90
N HIS A 412 0.27 25.78 23.97
CA HIS A 412 1.27 24.69 24.03
C HIS A 412 2.20 24.61 22.81
N LYS A 413 2.62 25.77 22.28
CA LYS A 413 3.41 25.87 21.03
C LYS A 413 4.68 25.01 21.08
N ARG A 414 5.39 24.98 22.22
CA ARG A 414 6.63 24.19 22.37
C ARG A 414 6.35 22.70 22.18
N LEU A 415 5.27 22.17 22.79
CA LEU A 415 4.88 20.76 22.61
C LEU A 415 4.49 20.46 21.17
N LEU A 416 3.72 21.35 20.52
CA LEU A 416 3.35 21.20 19.12
C LEU A 416 4.59 21.19 18.22
N THR A 417 5.53 22.14 18.41
CA THR A 417 6.77 22.17 17.61
C THR A 417 7.65 20.96 17.86
N SER A 418 7.73 20.44 19.10
CA SER A 418 8.49 19.22 19.40
C SER A 418 7.84 17.98 18.76
N ALA A 419 6.52 17.87 18.80
CA ALA A 419 5.80 16.76 18.13
C ALA A 419 5.98 16.81 16.62
N LEU A 420 5.92 17.98 16.00
CA LEU A 420 6.17 18.15 14.57
C LEU A 420 7.62 17.87 14.19
N ALA A 421 8.58 18.29 15.00
CA ALA A 421 9.99 17.98 14.80
C ALA A 421 10.23 16.46 14.86
N LEU A 422 9.62 15.77 15.84
CA LEU A 422 9.68 14.30 15.92
C LEU A 422 9.08 13.66 14.66
N HIS A 423 7.91 14.10 14.20
CA HIS A 423 7.28 13.57 13.00
C HIS A 423 8.14 13.82 11.75
N ALA A 424 8.74 15.01 11.62
CA ALA A 424 9.64 15.33 10.51
C ALA A 424 10.90 14.46 10.54
N LEU A 425 11.52 14.26 11.70
CA LEU A 425 12.69 13.39 11.87
C LEU A 425 12.37 11.92 11.53
N LEU A 426 11.23 11.42 12.02
CA LEU A 426 10.79 10.06 11.71
C LEU A 426 10.48 9.90 10.21
N SER A 427 9.79 10.86 9.59
CA SER A 427 9.52 10.86 8.15
C SER A 427 10.83 10.86 7.35
N PHE A 428 11.77 11.71 7.71
CA PHE A 428 13.10 11.77 7.10
C PHE A 428 13.83 10.42 7.23
N PHE A 429 13.90 9.87 8.44
CA PHE A 429 14.55 8.59 8.70
C PHE A 429 13.93 7.46 7.87
N LEU A 430 12.60 7.28 7.93
CA LEU A 430 11.90 6.20 7.25
C LEU A 430 11.98 6.30 5.71
N THR A 431 12.01 7.51 5.17
CA THR A 431 11.95 7.70 3.71
C THR A 431 13.30 7.80 3.03
N LEU A 432 14.39 8.06 3.77
CA LEU A 432 15.73 8.24 3.19
C LEU A 432 16.79 7.32 3.79
N LEU A 433 16.68 6.95 5.07
CA LEU A 433 17.76 6.24 5.78
C LEU A 433 17.43 4.80 6.13
N HIS A 434 16.15 4.43 6.22
CA HIS A 434 15.72 3.08 6.57
C HIS A 434 15.61 2.22 5.31
N GLN A 435 16.53 1.29 5.11
CA GLN A 435 16.60 0.35 3.99
C GLN A 435 16.67 1.01 2.57
N PRO A 436 17.61 1.93 2.30
CA PRO A 436 17.77 2.49 0.95
C PRO A 436 18.52 1.55 -0.01
N ALA A 437 19.41 0.69 0.51
CA ALA A 437 20.30 -0.16 -0.29
C ALA A 437 19.56 -1.05 -1.31
N PRO A 438 18.41 -1.67 -1.01
CA PRO A 438 17.65 -2.47 -1.96
C PRO A 438 17.25 -1.75 -3.25
N LEU A 439 17.00 -0.44 -3.20
CA LEU A 439 16.72 0.37 -4.39
C LEU A 439 18.00 0.86 -5.06
N MET A 440 19.02 1.19 -4.26
CA MET A 440 20.28 1.73 -4.75
C MET A 440 21.10 0.70 -5.52
N VAL A 441 21.10 -0.58 -5.11
CA VAL A 441 21.81 -1.65 -5.83
C VAL A 441 21.29 -1.83 -7.25
N LEU A 442 19.96 -1.72 -7.45
CA LEU A 442 19.38 -1.80 -8.78
C LEU A 442 19.76 -0.60 -9.65
N THR A 443 19.96 0.57 -9.04
CA THR A 443 20.50 1.74 -9.74
C THR A 443 21.95 1.51 -10.16
N PHE A 444 22.76 0.91 -9.28
CA PHE A 444 24.13 0.51 -9.62
C PHE A 444 24.15 -0.47 -10.82
N LEU A 445 23.31 -1.50 -10.80
CA LEU A 445 23.23 -2.49 -11.88
C LEU A 445 22.78 -1.87 -13.21
N ARG A 446 21.74 -1.01 -13.19
CA ARG A 446 21.33 -0.26 -14.40
C ARG A 446 22.42 0.63 -14.95
N ASN A 447 23.14 1.34 -14.08
CA ASN A 447 24.24 2.21 -14.51
C ASN A 447 25.42 1.40 -15.08
N SER A 448 25.73 0.23 -14.49
CA SER A 448 26.73 -0.69 -15.02
C SER A 448 26.31 -1.23 -16.39
N TYR A 449 25.04 -1.63 -16.54
CA TYR A 449 24.47 -2.05 -17.81
C TYR A 449 24.56 -0.92 -18.87
N SER A 450 24.17 0.30 -18.53
CA SER A 450 24.19 1.43 -19.47
C SER A 450 25.61 1.84 -19.91
N ARG A 451 26.63 1.57 -19.09
CA ARG A 451 28.03 1.78 -19.47
C ARG A 451 28.50 0.77 -20.50
N LEU A 452 28.05 -0.49 -20.39
CA LEU A 452 28.36 -1.56 -21.35
C LEU A 452 27.58 -1.43 -22.66
N HIS A 453 26.36 -0.85 -22.58
CA HIS A 453 25.44 -0.71 -23.70
C HIS A 453 25.07 0.77 -23.90
N PRO A 454 25.94 1.60 -24.51
CA PRO A 454 25.61 3.00 -24.79
C PRO A 454 24.37 3.12 -25.67
N VAL A 455 23.55 4.15 -25.42
CA VAL A 455 22.19 4.36 -26.01
C VAL A 455 22.16 4.31 -27.55
N THR A 456 23.26 4.57 -28.20
CA THR A 456 23.38 4.49 -29.67
C THR A 456 23.19 3.07 -30.23
N SER A 457 23.40 2.03 -29.42
CA SER A 457 23.20 0.63 -29.81
C SER A 457 21.89 0.01 -29.29
N ALA A 458 21.20 0.67 -28.37
CA ALA A 458 20.01 0.11 -27.70
C ALA A 458 18.71 0.14 -28.56
N LEU A 459 18.70 0.88 -29.69
CA LEU A 459 17.54 0.97 -30.61
C LEU A 459 17.60 -0.07 -31.75
N SER A 460 18.71 -0.74 -31.93
CA SER A 460 18.90 -1.76 -32.96
C SER A 460 19.83 -2.84 -32.42
N VAL A 461 19.31 -3.71 -31.54
CA VAL A 461 19.98 -4.99 -31.27
C VAL A 461 19.56 -5.94 -32.38
N PRO A 462 20.40 -6.24 -33.37
CA PRO A 462 20.17 -7.38 -34.24
C PRO A 462 20.18 -8.62 -33.35
N ALA A 463 19.26 -9.53 -33.55
CA ALA A 463 19.13 -10.78 -32.79
C ALA A 463 20.40 -11.68 -32.81
N ASN A 464 21.45 -11.28 -33.48
CA ASN A 464 22.69 -12.03 -33.68
C ASN A 464 23.98 -11.31 -33.22
N SER A 465 23.89 -10.17 -32.50
CA SER A 465 25.09 -9.65 -31.86
C SER A 465 25.27 -10.36 -30.51
N SER A 466 26.41 -10.99 -30.30
CA SER A 466 26.94 -11.44 -29.01
C SER A 466 27.19 -10.21 -28.12
N SER A 467 26.12 -9.46 -27.79
CA SER A 467 26.17 -8.40 -26.79
C SER A 467 26.39 -9.07 -25.44
N GLU A 468 27.47 -8.70 -24.76
CA GLU A 468 27.81 -9.21 -23.44
C GLU A 468 26.60 -9.10 -22.50
N GLU A 469 26.03 -10.24 -22.17
CA GLU A 469 24.90 -10.32 -21.26
C GLU A 469 25.39 -10.03 -19.85
N LEU A 470 24.89 -8.94 -19.24
CA LEU A 470 25.20 -8.66 -17.85
C LEU A 470 24.33 -9.52 -16.94
N PHE A 471 24.94 -10.47 -16.24
CA PHE A 471 24.25 -11.36 -15.32
C PHE A 471 24.56 -11.01 -13.86
N ALA A 472 23.51 -10.81 -13.04
CA ALA A 472 23.58 -10.56 -11.60
C ALA A 472 22.81 -11.64 -10.83
N PHE A 473 23.44 -12.24 -9.82
CA PHE A 473 22.82 -13.21 -8.93
C PHE A 473 22.66 -12.65 -7.51
N PHE A 474 21.44 -12.72 -6.97
CA PHE A 474 21.08 -12.18 -5.67
C PHE A 474 21.03 -13.29 -4.62
N LEU A 475 22.10 -13.45 -3.85
CA LEU A 475 22.19 -14.30 -2.67
C LEU A 475 21.68 -13.56 -1.44
N THR A 476 20.42 -13.17 -1.47
CA THR A 476 19.74 -12.44 -0.41
C THR A 476 18.54 -13.23 0.09
N PRO A 477 18.07 -12.99 1.33
CA PRO A 477 16.77 -13.47 1.72
C PRO A 477 15.73 -13.05 0.70
N CYS A 478 14.76 -13.91 0.46
CA CYS A 478 13.79 -13.76 -0.60
C CYS A 478 13.15 -12.37 -0.62
N HIS A 479 12.88 -11.87 -1.82
CA HIS A 479 12.21 -10.59 -2.07
C HIS A 479 12.86 -9.39 -1.35
N SER A 480 14.19 -9.40 -1.15
CA SER A 480 14.92 -8.30 -0.49
C SER A 480 15.07 -7.05 -1.36
N THR A 481 14.85 -7.16 -2.66
CA THR A 481 14.94 -6.05 -3.63
C THR A 481 13.74 -6.07 -4.58
N PRO A 482 13.35 -4.92 -5.16
CA PRO A 482 12.49 -4.93 -6.34
C PRO A 482 13.11 -5.76 -7.47
N TRP A 483 12.34 -6.04 -8.51
CA TRP A 483 12.82 -6.91 -9.59
C TRP A 483 12.77 -6.21 -10.95
N ARG A 484 12.13 -6.80 -11.97
CA ARG A 484 12.15 -6.32 -13.36
C ARG A 484 11.60 -4.91 -13.51
N SER A 485 10.58 -4.55 -12.75
CA SER A 485 10.04 -3.19 -12.70
C SER A 485 11.09 -2.11 -12.35
N HIS A 486 12.22 -2.52 -11.76
CA HIS A 486 13.33 -1.64 -11.37
C HIS A 486 14.65 -1.96 -12.07
N LEU A 487 14.87 -3.19 -12.54
CA LEU A 487 15.98 -3.54 -13.42
C LEU A 487 15.78 -2.97 -14.84
N ILE A 488 14.56 -2.93 -15.34
CA ILE A 488 14.09 -2.31 -16.58
C ILE A 488 14.61 -2.99 -17.85
N HIS A 489 15.92 -3.17 -17.99
CA HIS A 489 16.54 -3.67 -19.22
C HIS A 489 16.32 -5.19 -19.38
N PRO A 490 15.71 -5.68 -20.47
CA PRO A 490 15.43 -7.11 -20.64
C PRO A 490 16.71 -7.98 -20.66
N THR A 491 17.76 -7.48 -21.28
CA THR A 491 19.08 -8.16 -21.43
C THR A 491 19.97 -8.05 -20.18
N LEU A 492 19.56 -7.30 -19.15
CA LEU A 492 20.14 -7.39 -17.81
C LEU A 492 19.58 -8.65 -17.16
N ARG A 493 20.27 -9.78 -17.29
CA ARG A 493 19.86 -11.04 -16.69
C ARG A 493 20.00 -10.97 -15.18
N ALA A 494 19.02 -11.47 -14.46
CA ALA A 494 19.05 -11.51 -13.00
C ALA A 494 18.39 -12.78 -12.48
N ARG A 495 18.96 -13.38 -11.43
CA ARG A 495 18.39 -14.49 -10.65
C ARG A 495 18.50 -14.16 -9.17
N ALA A 496 17.52 -14.59 -8.37
CA ALA A 496 17.56 -14.50 -6.92
C ALA A 496 17.07 -15.80 -6.31
N LEU A 497 17.44 -16.03 -5.04
CA LEU A 497 16.92 -17.15 -4.25
C LEU A 497 15.40 -17.01 -4.10
N THR A 498 14.69 -18.12 -4.27
CA THR A 498 13.22 -18.18 -4.15
C THR A 498 12.80 -18.49 -2.72
N CYS A 499 11.52 -18.24 -2.39
CA CYS A 499 10.92 -18.55 -1.10
C CYS A 499 9.44 -18.92 -1.27
N GLU A 500 9.19 -20.06 -1.88
CA GLU A 500 7.83 -20.52 -2.05
C GLU A 500 7.35 -21.21 -0.77
N PRO A 501 6.15 -20.89 -0.27
CA PRO A 501 5.62 -21.59 0.89
C PRO A 501 5.26 -23.03 0.54
N PRO A 502 5.20 -23.94 1.52
CA PRO A 502 4.91 -25.35 1.33
C PRO A 502 3.41 -25.58 1.01
N ILE A 503 2.97 -25.22 -0.19
CA ILE A 503 1.57 -25.28 -0.61
C ILE A 503 1.03 -26.71 -0.78
N HIS A 504 1.93 -27.69 -0.98
CA HIS A 504 1.58 -29.09 -1.22
C HIS A 504 1.55 -29.93 0.07
N THR A 505 1.90 -29.36 1.22
CA THR A 505 1.90 -30.05 2.51
C THR A 505 0.68 -29.67 3.34
N ALA A 506 0.16 -30.62 4.13
CA ALA A 506 -0.97 -30.34 5.01
C ALA A 506 -0.55 -29.49 6.24
N PRO A 507 -1.45 -28.65 6.78
CA PRO A 507 -1.18 -27.87 7.99
C PRO A 507 -0.78 -28.76 9.17
N ASN A 508 0.19 -28.31 9.98
CA ASN A 508 0.68 -28.98 11.19
C ASN A 508 1.31 -30.37 10.98
N THR A 509 1.73 -30.71 9.75
CA THR A 509 2.49 -31.96 9.51
C THR A 509 3.98 -31.76 9.77
N PRO A 510 4.73 -32.81 10.12
CA PRO A 510 6.19 -32.77 10.26
C PRO A 510 6.89 -32.25 9.00
N GLU A 511 6.39 -32.64 7.82
CA GLU A 511 6.90 -32.19 6.51
C GLU A 511 6.80 -30.67 6.37
N ARG A 512 5.64 -30.06 6.76
CA ARG A 512 5.48 -28.62 6.71
C ARG A 512 6.35 -27.89 7.73
N ILE A 513 6.53 -28.45 8.93
CA ILE A 513 7.37 -27.87 10.00
C ILE A 513 8.85 -27.91 9.60
N GLY A 514 9.27 -29.00 8.97
CA GLY A 514 10.64 -29.20 8.50
C GLY A 514 10.95 -28.56 7.14
N TYR A 515 9.96 -27.97 6.46
CA TYR A 515 10.16 -27.36 5.15
C TYR A 515 11.15 -26.21 5.20
N ARG A 516 12.08 -26.20 4.23
CA ARG A 516 13.07 -25.15 3.99
C ARG A 516 12.97 -24.69 2.55
N ASP A 517 12.74 -23.40 2.35
CA ASP A 517 12.80 -22.81 1.01
C ASP A 517 14.25 -22.69 0.50
N GLU A 518 14.44 -22.27 -0.75
CA GLU A 518 15.77 -22.13 -1.35
C GLU A 518 16.65 -21.14 -0.57
N ALA A 519 16.07 -20.04 -0.11
CA ALA A 519 16.79 -19.06 0.69
C ALA A 519 17.18 -19.62 2.06
N ASP A 520 16.26 -20.36 2.72
CA ASP A 520 16.56 -21.02 4.01
C ASP A 520 17.70 -22.02 3.87
N ARG A 521 17.69 -22.88 2.83
CA ARG A 521 18.75 -23.86 2.60
C ARG A 521 20.11 -23.20 2.38
N PHE A 522 20.16 -22.08 1.62
CA PHE A 522 21.39 -21.31 1.45
C PHE A 522 21.93 -20.75 2.77
N TYR A 523 21.05 -20.19 3.63
CA TYR A 523 21.49 -19.58 4.90
C TYR A 523 21.76 -20.62 6.00
N ASP A 524 21.17 -21.82 5.93
CA ASP A 524 21.42 -22.93 6.88
C ASP A 524 22.78 -23.59 6.62
N ASP A 525 23.13 -23.90 5.35
CA ASP A 525 24.44 -24.44 4.94
C ASP A 525 24.91 -23.85 3.61
N PRO A 526 25.58 -22.69 3.63
CA PRO A 526 26.01 -22.01 2.42
C PRO A 526 26.97 -22.82 1.54
N GLN A 527 27.92 -23.57 2.14
CA GLN A 527 28.93 -24.32 1.41
C GLN A 527 28.33 -25.51 0.66
N LEU A 528 27.46 -26.26 1.32
CA LEU A 528 26.71 -27.33 0.71
C LEU A 528 25.83 -26.82 -0.43
N PHE A 529 25.06 -25.75 -0.17
CA PHE A 529 24.16 -25.17 -1.18
C PHE A 529 24.91 -24.69 -2.43
N LEU A 530 26.01 -23.95 -2.26
CA LEU A 530 26.81 -23.43 -3.37
C LEU A 530 27.45 -24.55 -4.20
N SER A 531 27.88 -25.66 -3.54
CA SER A 531 28.58 -26.75 -4.21
C SER A 531 27.65 -27.80 -4.85
N THR A 532 26.43 -27.97 -4.34
CA THR A 532 25.52 -29.02 -4.81
C THR A 532 24.32 -28.51 -5.58
N GLU A 533 23.74 -27.37 -5.17
CA GLU A 533 22.52 -26.84 -5.79
C GLU A 533 22.81 -25.72 -6.81
N LEU A 534 23.76 -24.82 -6.51
CA LEU A 534 23.99 -23.65 -7.35
C LEU A 534 25.06 -23.90 -8.42
N TRP A 535 26.22 -24.46 -8.03
CA TRP A 535 27.34 -24.74 -8.93
C TRP A 535 27.86 -26.18 -8.72
N PRO A 536 27.08 -27.22 -9.10
CA PRO A 536 27.46 -28.62 -8.90
C PRO A 536 28.73 -28.99 -9.68
N THR A 537 29.50 -29.90 -9.14
CA THR A 537 30.61 -30.54 -9.86
C THR A 537 30.02 -31.57 -10.82
N GLY A 538 30.39 -31.51 -12.11
CA GLY A 538 29.82 -32.32 -13.18
C GLY A 538 30.01 -33.86 -13.10
N ASP A 539 30.39 -34.44 -11.97
CA ASP A 539 30.73 -35.87 -11.83
C ASP A 539 29.58 -36.73 -11.23
N THR A 540 28.41 -36.18 -11.00
CA THR A 540 27.25 -36.96 -10.54
C THR A 540 26.24 -37.17 -11.69
N GLU A 541 26.57 -38.10 -12.61
CA GLU A 541 25.57 -38.90 -13.32
C GLU A 541 24.89 -39.85 -12.31
N THR A 542 24.11 -39.37 -11.38
CA THR A 542 23.19 -40.22 -10.61
C THR A 542 21.99 -39.42 -10.17
N ASP A 543 20.83 -39.92 -10.61
CA ASP A 543 19.49 -39.58 -10.18
C ASP A 543 19.09 -38.10 -10.28
N SER A 544 18.57 -37.75 -11.42
CA SER A 544 17.71 -36.58 -11.56
C SER A 544 16.64 -36.62 -10.46
N PRO A 545 16.58 -35.63 -9.55
CA PRO A 545 15.41 -35.49 -8.71
C PRO A 545 14.22 -35.31 -9.65
N VAL A 546 13.15 -36.06 -9.41
CA VAL A 546 11.88 -35.97 -10.13
C VAL A 546 11.53 -34.49 -10.26
N VAL A 547 11.74 -33.97 -11.47
CA VAL A 547 11.34 -32.61 -11.83
C VAL A 547 9.82 -32.63 -11.84
N ASP A 548 9.24 -32.03 -10.81
CA ASP A 548 7.82 -31.76 -10.77
C ASP A 548 7.51 -30.82 -11.94
N GLU A 549 6.90 -31.35 -13.01
CA GLU A 549 6.59 -30.64 -14.25
C GLU A 549 5.70 -29.38 -14.03
N ASN A 550 5.21 -29.18 -12.82
CA ASN A 550 4.44 -28.01 -12.41
C ASN A 550 5.26 -26.90 -11.71
N ALA A 551 6.54 -27.09 -11.47
CA ALA A 551 7.43 -26.05 -10.95
C ALA A 551 8.03 -25.22 -12.11
N SER A 552 7.19 -24.44 -12.79
CA SER A 552 7.63 -23.45 -13.75
C SER A 552 8.20 -22.22 -13.02
N SER A 553 9.38 -22.36 -12.48
CA SER A 553 10.28 -21.27 -12.16
C SER A 553 11.48 -21.36 -13.06
N ALA A 554 12.24 -20.27 -13.22
CA ALA A 554 13.43 -20.21 -14.07
C ALA A 554 14.24 -21.52 -13.99
N PRO A 555 14.70 -22.08 -15.13
CA PRO A 555 15.45 -23.32 -15.13
C PRO A 555 16.60 -23.22 -14.14
N PRO A 556 16.96 -24.33 -13.45
CA PRO A 556 18.16 -24.34 -12.60
C PRO A 556 19.32 -23.83 -13.45
N ALA A 557 20.14 -22.93 -12.88
CA ALA A 557 21.28 -22.39 -13.58
C ALA A 557 22.14 -23.59 -14.02
N ALA A 558 22.39 -23.71 -15.33
CA ALA A 558 23.37 -24.67 -15.79
C ALA A 558 24.70 -24.35 -15.11
N ALA A 559 25.49 -25.36 -14.78
CA ALA A 559 26.78 -25.24 -14.10
C ALA A 559 27.77 -24.23 -14.75
N GLU A 560 27.45 -23.75 -15.95
CA GLU A 560 28.25 -22.82 -16.74
C GLU A 560 27.93 -21.32 -16.48
N ASP A 561 26.81 -20.99 -15.81
CA ASP A 561 26.35 -19.60 -15.68
C ASP A 561 26.83 -18.95 -14.40
N MET A 562 28.15 -18.74 -14.27
CA MET A 562 28.69 -17.92 -13.21
C MET A 562 28.32 -16.45 -13.45
N PRO A 563 27.68 -15.76 -12.47
CA PRO A 563 27.28 -14.37 -12.66
C PRO A 563 28.50 -13.44 -12.66
N ARG A 564 28.41 -12.34 -13.41
CA ARG A 564 29.37 -11.25 -13.26
C ARG A 564 29.26 -10.59 -11.90
N TYR A 565 28.04 -10.33 -11.43
CA TYR A 565 27.81 -9.71 -10.13
C TYR A 565 27.08 -10.65 -9.18
N ILE A 566 27.64 -10.83 -7.99
CA ILE A 566 26.97 -11.45 -6.86
C ILE A 566 26.48 -10.32 -5.94
N VAL A 567 25.21 -10.34 -5.57
CA VAL A 567 24.59 -9.34 -4.70
C VAL A 567 24.14 -10.02 -3.41
N GLY A 568 24.56 -9.51 -2.25
CA GLY A 568 24.20 -10.07 -0.97
C GLY A 568 24.45 -9.13 0.20
N PHE A 569 23.94 -9.47 1.38
CA PHE A 569 24.27 -8.72 2.58
C PHE A 569 25.67 -9.06 3.07
N GLU A 570 26.33 -8.12 3.70
CA GLU A 570 27.73 -8.20 4.13
C GLU A 570 28.05 -9.48 4.93
N GLY A 571 27.06 -10.03 5.65
CA GLY A 571 27.21 -11.24 6.45
C GLY A 571 27.57 -12.50 5.66
N ILE A 572 27.29 -12.56 4.34
CA ILE A 572 27.62 -13.74 3.51
C ILE A 572 29.03 -13.70 2.92
N GLU A 573 29.76 -12.60 3.06
CA GLU A 573 31.10 -12.46 2.44
C GLU A 573 32.09 -13.52 2.88
N PRO A 574 32.22 -13.87 4.17
CA PRO A 574 33.12 -14.96 4.58
C PRO A 574 32.78 -16.28 3.87
N TRP A 575 31.50 -16.60 3.73
CA TRP A 575 31.04 -17.83 3.05
C TRP A 575 31.39 -17.86 1.57
N LEU A 576 31.29 -16.71 0.89
CA LEU A 576 31.69 -16.58 -0.51
C LEU A 576 33.20 -16.73 -0.67
N LEU A 577 33.99 -16.07 0.17
CA LEU A 577 35.46 -16.16 0.11
C LEU A 577 35.93 -17.60 0.39
N ASP A 578 35.38 -18.25 1.44
CA ASP A 578 35.70 -19.64 1.77
C ASP A 578 35.35 -20.60 0.61
N PHE A 579 34.19 -20.37 -0.07
CA PHE A 579 33.79 -21.17 -1.22
C PHE A 579 34.76 -20.99 -2.39
N PHE A 580 35.07 -19.74 -2.79
CA PHE A 580 35.92 -19.48 -3.95
C PHE A 580 37.41 -19.77 -3.70
N ASP A 581 37.89 -19.69 -2.46
CA ASP A 581 39.22 -20.14 -2.06
C ASP A 581 39.30 -21.66 -1.85
N GLY A 582 38.15 -22.36 -1.71
CA GLY A 582 38.04 -23.80 -1.56
C GLY A 582 38.12 -24.57 -2.90
N PRO A 583 38.29 -25.92 -2.83
CA PRO A 583 38.53 -26.76 -4.02
C PRO A 583 37.39 -26.69 -5.05
N HIS A 584 36.14 -26.52 -4.62
CA HIS A 584 35.00 -26.38 -5.51
C HIS A 584 34.97 -25.06 -6.25
N GLY A 585 35.35 -23.95 -5.60
CA GLY A 585 35.33 -22.61 -6.17
C GLY A 585 36.53 -22.27 -7.02
N GLN A 586 37.73 -22.83 -6.67
CA GLN A 586 38.96 -22.58 -7.39
C GLN A 586 38.89 -22.94 -8.89
N ARG A 587 38.09 -23.92 -9.28
CA ARG A 587 37.87 -24.30 -10.68
C ARG A 587 37.37 -23.16 -11.57
N PHE A 588 36.68 -22.18 -10.99
CA PHE A 588 36.16 -21.03 -11.74
C PHE A 588 37.22 -19.95 -11.99
N GLY A 589 38.38 -20.02 -11.30
CA GLY A 589 39.42 -19.00 -11.39
C GLY A 589 38.98 -17.62 -10.94
N VAL A 590 37.92 -17.55 -10.11
CA VAL A 590 37.25 -16.32 -9.70
C VAL A 590 37.63 -15.96 -8.28
N ARG A 591 37.90 -14.68 -8.06
CA ARG A 591 38.03 -14.11 -6.72
C ARG A 591 37.12 -12.88 -6.61
N PRO A 592 35.94 -13.01 -5.99
CA PRO A 592 34.96 -11.92 -5.89
C PRO A 592 35.54 -10.68 -5.22
N LYS A 593 35.40 -9.51 -5.85
CA LYS A 593 35.85 -8.23 -5.31
C LYS A 593 34.66 -7.31 -5.04
N ARG A 594 34.62 -6.67 -3.88
CA ARG A 594 33.62 -5.64 -3.60
C ARG A 594 33.74 -4.47 -4.59
N VAL A 595 32.71 -4.20 -5.37
CA VAL A 595 32.65 -3.08 -6.32
C VAL A 595 31.63 -2.03 -5.94
N TRP A 596 30.67 -2.39 -5.09
CA TRP A 596 29.67 -1.48 -4.56
C TRP A 596 29.19 -1.95 -3.19
N GLN A 597 28.80 -1.00 -2.34
CA GLN A 597 28.16 -1.26 -1.07
C GLN A 597 27.17 -0.14 -0.73
N GLY A 598 26.03 -0.49 -0.14
CA GLY A 598 24.99 0.43 0.28
C GLY A 598 24.56 0.22 1.73
N TRP A 599 24.29 1.33 2.42
CA TRP A 599 23.76 1.33 3.77
C TRP A 599 22.32 0.75 3.80
N ASN A 600 22.00 -0.15 4.76
CA ASN A 600 20.69 -0.80 4.84
C ASN A 600 19.91 -0.50 6.14
N GLY A 601 20.22 0.58 6.84
CA GLY A 601 19.54 0.98 8.06
C GLY A 601 20.07 0.33 9.34
N PHE A 602 19.52 0.77 10.48
CA PHE A 602 19.93 0.27 11.81
C PHE A 602 19.09 -0.95 12.26
N PHE A 603 17.84 -1.03 11.82
CA PHE A 603 16.86 -2.00 12.28
C PHE A 603 16.43 -2.88 11.10
N ASN A 604 16.71 -4.16 11.19
CA ASN A 604 16.23 -5.18 10.26
C ASN A 604 15.55 -6.27 11.07
N GLU A 605 14.32 -6.62 10.70
CA GLU A 605 13.55 -7.70 11.35
C GLU A 605 14.23 -9.05 11.13
N ASP A 606 14.75 -9.28 9.92
CA ASP A 606 15.46 -10.49 9.54
C ASP A 606 16.98 -10.32 9.80
N PRO A 607 17.58 -11.12 10.70
CA PRO A 607 19.01 -11.05 10.99
C PRO A 607 19.90 -11.31 9.77
N ARG A 608 19.41 -12.03 8.76
CA ARG A 608 20.11 -12.30 7.50
C ARG A 608 20.30 -11.02 6.65
N ARG A 609 19.52 -9.97 6.90
CA ARG A 609 19.58 -8.66 6.23
C ARG A 609 20.46 -7.64 6.97
N ARG A 610 21.20 -8.05 7.97
CA ARG A 610 22.08 -7.14 8.74
C ARG A 610 23.29 -6.68 7.93
N GLY A 611 23.76 -5.47 8.23
CA GLY A 611 24.92 -4.87 7.60
C GLY A 611 24.58 -4.16 6.29
N LYS A 612 25.60 -3.94 5.50
CA LYS A 612 25.47 -3.31 4.17
C LYS A 612 25.02 -4.33 3.14
N LEU A 613 24.31 -3.87 2.12
CA LEU A 613 24.13 -4.64 0.90
C LEU A 613 25.35 -4.41 0.01
N VAL A 614 25.96 -5.49 -0.48
CA VAL A 614 27.24 -5.49 -1.20
C VAL A 614 27.06 -6.11 -2.58
N VAL A 615 27.82 -5.62 -3.55
CA VAL A 615 27.98 -6.26 -4.86
C VAL A 615 29.45 -6.66 -5.00
N TRP A 616 29.65 -7.95 -5.28
CA TRP A 616 30.95 -8.51 -5.63
C TRP A 616 31.03 -8.76 -7.14
N ASP A 617 32.10 -8.29 -7.78
CA ASP A 617 32.41 -8.57 -9.20
C ASP A 617 33.29 -9.81 -9.26
N THR A 618 32.88 -10.80 -10.04
CA THR A 618 33.65 -12.03 -10.26
C THR A 618 34.77 -11.86 -11.30
N GLY A 619 34.75 -10.76 -12.05
CA GLY A 619 35.68 -10.50 -13.15
C GLY A 619 35.38 -11.29 -14.43
N LEU A 620 34.41 -12.20 -14.41
CA LEU A 620 33.96 -12.93 -15.60
C LEU A 620 33.17 -12.00 -16.52
N HIS A 621 33.30 -12.19 -17.81
CA HIS A 621 32.63 -11.35 -18.83
C HIS A 621 33.01 -9.86 -18.76
N ALA A 622 34.17 -9.54 -18.13
CA ALA A 622 34.76 -8.22 -18.28
C ALA A 622 35.43 -8.15 -19.68
N THR A 623 34.96 -7.24 -20.55
CA THR A 623 35.68 -6.91 -21.77
C THR A 623 37.09 -6.48 -21.36
N VAL A 624 38.08 -7.10 -21.95
CA VAL A 624 39.45 -6.59 -21.95
C VAL A 624 39.39 -5.23 -22.64
N SER A 625 39.44 -4.15 -21.84
CA SER A 625 39.55 -2.78 -22.33
C SER A 625 40.88 -2.52 -23.00
#